data_aae5c40e3c0d177b56c395025dca7fa0
#
_entry.id   aae5c40e3c0d177b56c395025dca7fa0
#
_cell.length_a   1.000
_cell.length_b   1.000
_cell.length_c   1.000
_cell.angle_alpha   90.00
_cell.angle_beta   90.00
_cell.angle_gamma   90.00
#
_symmetry.space_group_name_H-M   'P 1'
#
loop_
_entity.id
_entity.type
_entity.pdbx_description
1 polymer ?
#
loop_
_entity_poly.entity_id
_entity_poly.type
_entity_poly.pdbx_seq_one_letter_code
_entity_poly.pdbx_strand_id
1 'polypeptide(L)'
;MDRRLFLRSGSFAGITLATTGILAVSSATADTLPVKLVYDFELDEITVDELQARMQSGKTTSVAITQMYLDRIDKIDKAGPKLNSVIEKNSEALSIAALMDKERKDGKIRGPLHGIPILVKDNINTGDAMMTTAGALALNGNIASEDAFIIKQLRAAGAVLLGKTNLSEWANFRSSKSTSGWSSRGGQTKCPYIIDRNPSGSSAGSGSAAAANLCTIAIGTETDGSIVSPAAVNGLVGIKPTVGLWSRNGIIPISATQDTAGPMARTVRDAAILLGALTGIDNKDAVTKESEGKYHTDYTKFLNANSLKGKRIGIEKSHLKGNEAIVVLLKQAIEVLVKQGAIIVEVDLLKHIYELGDAEFTILQYEFKEGVNSYLANAHSKIKVLADVIAFNKQNEEKAMPFFKQETLISCDAKGNLESKEYKDALTKSLTSRSIITNLMKLHQLDAVTGVTNGLACCIDLINGDYNTGFSFSSPAAMSGFPHITVPMGFVHSLPVGISFCSTAYNEPALLGIAYAYEQASKKRMKPTFKQNFLGDSI
;
A
#
# COMPACT_ATOMS: atom_id res chain seq x y z
N MET A 1 -52.74 -12.08 0.97
CA MET A 1 -52.54 -12.89 -0.23
C MET A 1 -51.27 -13.70 -0.09
N ASP A 2 -51.42 -14.98 -0.04
CA ASP A 2 -50.39 -15.94 0.38
C ASP A 2 -49.42 -16.24 -0.77
N ARG A 3 -48.12 -16.09 -0.49
CA ARG A 3 -46.99 -16.27 -1.45
C ARG A 3 -46.79 -17.71 -1.95
N ARG A 4 -47.65 -18.66 -1.57
CA ARG A 4 -47.52 -20.09 -1.92
C ARG A 4 -48.31 -20.54 -3.16
N LEU A 5 -49.01 -19.64 -3.84
CA LEU A 5 -49.89 -19.97 -4.97
C LEU A 5 -49.35 -19.67 -6.36
N PHE A 6 -48.12 -19.14 -6.48
CA PHE A 6 -47.54 -18.73 -7.78
C PHE A 6 -46.68 -19.80 -8.47
N LEU A 7 -46.41 -20.94 -7.84
CA LEU A 7 -45.50 -21.95 -8.37
C LEU A 7 -46.18 -23.26 -8.84
N ARG A 8 -47.47 -23.23 -9.16
CA ARG A 8 -48.20 -24.43 -9.60
C ARG A 8 -49.07 -24.22 -10.85
N SER A 9 -48.54 -23.68 -11.94
CA SER A 9 -49.23 -23.74 -13.24
C SER A 9 -48.24 -23.58 -14.37
N GLY A 10 -47.77 -24.65 -14.91
CA GLY A 10 -46.89 -24.66 -16.08
C GLY A 10 -46.40 -26.06 -16.46
N SER A 11 -47.34 -26.96 -16.71
CA SER A 11 -47.00 -28.27 -17.30
C SER A 11 -47.92 -28.57 -18.50
N PHE A 12 -47.28 -29.15 -19.51
CA PHE A 12 -47.85 -29.89 -20.66
C PHE A 12 -48.25 -29.11 -21.92
N ALA A 13 -47.44 -29.29 -22.96
CA ALA A 13 -47.90 -29.84 -24.24
C ALA A 13 -46.68 -30.41 -24.99
N GLY A 14 -46.66 -31.73 -25.13
CA GLY A 14 -45.73 -32.46 -25.96
C GLY A 14 -46.26 -32.57 -27.39
N ILE A 15 -45.35 -32.66 -28.34
CA ILE A 15 -45.59 -33.26 -29.66
C ILE A 15 -44.41 -34.13 -30.04
N THR A 16 -44.68 -35.42 -30.22
CA THR A 16 -43.81 -36.46 -30.72
C THR A 16 -43.77 -36.39 -32.25
N LEU A 17 -42.56 -36.43 -32.84
CA LEU A 17 -42.42 -37.04 -34.18
C LEU A 17 -41.02 -37.67 -34.28
N ALA A 18 -41.03 -38.96 -34.51
CA ALA A 18 -39.85 -39.78 -34.75
C ALA A 18 -39.44 -39.71 -36.22
N THR A 19 -38.15 -39.61 -36.50
CA THR A 19 -37.52 -40.27 -37.66
C THR A 19 -36.06 -40.58 -37.36
N THR A 20 -35.73 -41.83 -37.62
CA THR A 20 -34.46 -42.51 -37.50
C THR A 20 -33.36 -41.87 -38.34
N GLY A 21 -32.23 -41.57 -37.71
CA GLY A 21 -30.96 -41.25 -38.38
C GLY A 21 -29.82 -41.52 -37.42
N ILE A 22 -29.19 -42.69 -37.54
CA ILE A 22 -27.96 -43.02 -36.80
C ILE A 22 -26.84 -42.17 -37.36
N LEU A 23 -26.42 -41.13 -36.64
CA LEU A 23 -25.14 -40.48 -36.84
C LEU A 23 -24.30 -40.78 -35.61
N ALA A 24 -23.26 -41.58 -35.84
CA ALA A 24 -22.20 -41.79 -34.85
C ALA A 24 -21.54 -40.45 -34.52
N VAL A 25 -21.89 -39.89 -33.36
CA VAL A 25 -21.14 -38.80 -32.77
C VAL A 25 -19.89 -39.43 -32.15
N SER A 26 -18.77 -39.36 -32.88
CA SER A 26 -17.46 -39.58 -32.27
C SER A 26 -17.31 -38.51 -31.19
N SER A 27 -17.27 -38.91 -29.93
CA SER A 27 -16.87 -38.11 -28.81
C SER A 27 -15.37 -37.76 -29.03
N ALA A 28 -15.12 -36.66 -29.74
CA ALA A 28 -13.85 -36.00 -29.65
C ALA A 28 -13.78 -35.45 -28.20
N THR A 29 -13.06 -36.15 -27.33
CA THR A 29 -12.52 -35.57 -26.10
C THR A 29 -11.70 -34.38 -26.55
N ALA A 30 -12.27 -33.19 -26.44
CA ALA A 30 -11.46 -31.98 -26.51
C ALA A 30 -10.51 -32.10 -25.34
N ASP A 31 -9.26 -32.49 -25.65
CA ASP A 31 -8.13 -32.25 -24.79
C ASP A 31 -8.17 -30.74 -24.52
N THR A 32 -8.71 -30.38 -23.36
CA THR A 32 -8.54 -29.04 -22.81
C THR A 32 -7.06 -28.94 -22.46
N LEU A 33 -6.26 -28.46 -23.43
CA LEU A 33 -4.92 -27.97 -23.16
C LEU A 33 -5.06 -27.09 -21.90
N PRO A 34 -4.21 -27.30 -20.87
CA PRO A 34 -4.26 -26.45 -19.70
C PRO A 34 -4.20 -25.01 -20.21
N VAL A 35 -5.16 -24.18 -19.85
CA VAL A 35 -5.15 -22.75 -20.17
C VAL A 35 -3.82 -22.23 -19.65
N LYS A 36 -2.82 -22.15 -20.52
CA LYS A 36 -1.52 -21.57 -20.22
C LYS A 36 -1.84 -20.18 -19.75
N LEU A 37 -1.63 -19.91 -18.47
CA LEU A 37 -2.05 -18.66 -17.84
C LEU A 37 -1.55 -17.51 -18.72
N VAL A 38 -2.47 -16.79 -19.34
CA VAL A 38 -2.25 -15.71 -20.33
C VAL A 38 -1.32 -14.62 -19.77
N TYR A 39 -0.97 -14.71 -18.49
CA TYR A 39 -0.27 -13.71 -17.70
C TYR A 39 1.06 -14.19 -17.10
N ASP A 40 1.61 -15.31 -17.57
CA ASP A 40 2.96 -15.75 -17.16
C ASP A 40 3.99 -14.67 -17.47
N PHE A 41 4.87 -14.43 -16.53
CA PHE A 41 5.87 -13.38 -16.59
C PHE A 41 7.21 -13.90 -16.06
N GLU A 42 8.29 -13.72 -16.82
CA GLU A 42 9.61 -14.24 -16.47
C GLU A 42 10.14 -13.71 -15.12
N LEU A 43 9.72 -12.50 -14.74
CA LEU A 43 10.11 -11.85 -13.50
C LEU A 43 9.03 -11.98 -12.40
N ASP A 44 8.10 -12.96 -12.49
CA ASP A 44 7.12 -13.22 -11.44
C ASP A 44 7.82 -13.50 -10.11
N GLU A 45 7.41 -12.76 -9.06
CA GLU A 45 7.90 -12.89 -7.68
C GLU A 45 9.42 -12.69 -7.51
N ILE A 46 10.13 -12.19 -8.54
CA ILE A 46 11.58 -12.02 -8.49
C ILE A 46 11.97 -10.97 -7.43
N THR A 47 13.03 -11.26 -6.69
CA THR A 47 13.59 -10.40 -5.64
C THR A 47 14.67 -9.47 -6.18
N VAL A 48 15.01 -8.43 -5.40
CA VAL A 48 16.14 -7.54 -5.70
C VAL A 48 17.45 -8.32 -5.85
N ASP A 49 17.72 -9.24 -4.91
CA ASP A 49 18.95 -10.05 -4.95
C ASP A 49 19.04 -10.92 -6.20
N GLU A 50 17.93 -11.54 -6.62
CA GLU A 50 17.88 -12.35 -7.84
C GLU A 50 18.09 -11.51 -9.09
N LEU A 51 17.50 -10.30 -9.16
CA LEU A 51 17.76 -9.37 -10.26
C LEU A 51 19.23 -8.94 -10.30
N GLN A 52 19.81 -8.60 -9.15
CA GLN A 52 21.23 -8.27 -9.04
C GLN A 52 22.12 -9.44 -9.51
N ALA A 53 21.82 -10.67 -9.09
CA ALA A 53 22.55 -11.86 -9.50
C ALA A 53 22.44 -12.10 -11.03
N ARG A 54 21.24 -11.92 -11.61
CA ARG A 54 21.06 -12.04 -13.08
C ARG A 54 21.82 -10.95 -13.83
N MET A 55 21.82 -9.70 -13.37
CA MET A 55 22.60 -8.62 -13.98
C MET A 55 24.10 -8.83 -13.83
N GLN A 56 24.55 -9.31 -12.69
CA GLN A 56 25.96 -9.60 -12.40
C GLN A 56 26.51 -10.72 -13.29
N SER A 57 25.71 -11.75 -13.55
CA SER A 57 26.08 -12.88 -14.43
C SER A 57 25.93 -12.57 -15.92
N GLY A 58 25.43 -11.39 -16.28
CA GLY A 58 25.14 -11.04 -17.68
C GLY A 58 23.92 -11.75 -18.28
N LYS A 59 23.11 -12.45 -17.45
CA LYS A 59 21.88 -13.13 -17.90
C LYS A 59 20.81 -12.12 -18.36
N THR A 60 20.82 -10.92 -17.80
CA THR A 60 19.93 -9.81 -18.17
C THR A 60 20.60 -8.47 -17.95
N THR A 61 19.96 -7.39 -18.38
CA THR A 61 20.41 -6.02 -18.18
C THR A 61 19.31 -5.19 -17.53
N SER A 62 19.65 -4.02 -16.96
CA SER A 62 18.67 -3.09 -16.42
C SER A 62 17.69 -2.63 -17.49
N VAL A 63 18.15 -2.40 -18.72
CA VAL A 63 17.28 -2.07 -19.88
C VAL A 63 16.29 -3.19 -20.15
N ALA A 64 16.73 -4.44 -20.22
CA ALA A 64 15.85 -5.58 -20.49
C ALA A 64 14.79 -5.75 -19.39
N ILE A 65 15.21 -5.68 -18.11
CA ILE A 65 14.29 -5.74 -16.96
C ILE A 65 13.27 -4.60 -17.01
N THR A 66 13.72 -3.38 -17.27
CA THR A 66 12.85 -2.19 -17.35
C THR A 66 11.83 -2.34 -18.47
N GLN A 67 12.25 -2.78 -19.66
CA GLN A 67 11.34 -3.01 -20.78
C GLN A 67 10.29 -4.08 -20.44
N MET A 68 10.70 -5.20 -19.84
CA MET A 68 9.78 -6.26 -19.42
C MET A 68 8.70 -5.75 -18.45
N TYR A 69 9.05 -4.89 -17.50
CA TYR A 69 8.06 -4.28 -16.59
C TYR A 69 7.16 -3.27 -17.31
N LEU A 70 7.68 -2.45 -18.24
CA LEU A 70 6.86 -1.51 -19.03
C LEU A 70 5.85 -2.27 -19.91
N ASP A 71 6.28 -3.35 -20.56
CA ASP A 71 5.40 -4.21 -21.38
C ASP A 71 4.32 -4.87 -20.50
N ARG A 72 4.69 -5.31 -19.29
CA ARG A 72 3.74 -5.88 -18.35
C ARG A 72 2.72 -4.85 -17.85
N ILE A 73 3.15 -3.61 -17.61
CA ILE A 73 2.22 -2.50 -17.27
C ILE A 73 1.20 -2.33 -18.40
N ASP A 74 1.63 -2.31 -19.66
CA ASP A 74 0.70 -2.16 -20.80
C ASP A 74 -0.26 -3.36 -20.89
N LYS A 75 0.23 -4.58 -20.67
CA LYS A 75 -0.55 -5.81 -20.80
C LYS A 75 -1.54 -6.05 -19.65
N ILE A 76 -1.16 -5.73 -18.41
CA ILE A 76 -1.93 -6.07 -17.19
C ILE A 76 -2.65 -4.87 -16.60
N ASP A 77 -1.98 -3.70 -16.59
CA ASP A 77 -2.50 -2.51 -15.93
C ASP A 77 -3.40 -1.68 -16.84
N LYS A 78 -3.01 -1.53 -18.12
CA LYS A 78 -3.74 -0.72 -19.11
C LYS A 78 -4.67 -1.54 -19.99
N ALA A 79 -4.35 -2.80 -20.23
CA ALA A 79 -5.18 -3.77 -20.95
C ALA A 79 -5.49 -4.98 -20.05
N GLY A 80 -6.02 -6.08 -20.58
CA GLY A 80 -6.32 -7.31 -19.84
C GLY A 80 -7.13 -7.04 -18.57
N PRO A 81 -6.61 -7.37 -17.37
CA PRO A 81 -7.29 -7.12 -16.08
C PRO A 81 -7.62 -5.65 -15.82
N LYS A 82 -6.88 -4.72 -16.40
CA LYS A 82 -7.05 -3.27 -16.23
C LYS A 82 -7.02 -2.86 -14.76
N LEU A 83 -5.90 -3.14 -14.09
CA LEU A 83 -5.74 -2.82 -12.67
C LEU A 83 -5.75 -1.32 -12.40
N ASN A 84 -5.28 -0.54 -13.37
CA ASN A 84 -5.21 0.92 -13.30
C ASN A 84 -4.42 1.41 -12.07
N SER A 85 -3.32 0.73 -11.78
CA SER A 85 -2.45 1.00 -10.63
C SER A 85 -1.35 2.02 -10.95
N VAL A 86 -0.92 2.13 -12.21
CA VAL A 86 0.06 3.10 -12.70
C VAL A 86 -0.67 4.27 -13.33
N ILE A 87 -0.55 5.48 -12.78
CA ILE A 87 -1.22 6.68 -13.29
C ILE A 87 -0.40 7.33 -14.42
N GLU A 88 0.94 7.22 -14.36
CA GLU A 88 1.85 7.80 -15.35
C GLU A 88 3.13 6.97 -15.48
N LYS A 89 3.56 6.67 -16.70
CA LYS A 89 4.86 6.00 -16.98
C LYS A 89 5.94 7.06 -17.18
N ASN A 90 7.16 6.77 -16.69
CA ASN A 90 8.30 7.63 -16.92
C ASN A 90 8.85 7.41 -18.35
N SER A 91 8.79 8.44 -19.18
CA SER A 91 9.34 8.39 -20.55
C SER A 91 10.86 8.19 -20.59
N GLU A 92 11.57 8.50 -19.49
CA GLU A 92 13.01 8.39 -19.37
C GLU A 92 13.48 7.05 -18.76
N ALA A 93 12.57 6.14 -18.39
CA ALA A 93 12.91 4.91 -17.67
C ALA A 93 13.99 4.07 -18.38
N LEU A 94 13.89 3.91 -19.71
CA LEU A 94 14.86 3.13 -20.49
C LEU A 94 16.21 3.83 -20.61
N SER A 95 16.26 5.15 -20.72
CA SER A 95 17.53 5.90 -20.76
C SER A 95 18.26 5.86 -19.41
N ILE A 96 17.51 5.92 -18.30
CA ILE A 96 18.05 5.74 -16.94
C ILE A 96 18.61 4.31 -16.80
N ALA A 97 17.86 3.29 -17.24
CA ALA A 97 18.31 1.91 -17.20
C ALA A 97 19.59 1.68 -18.03
N ALA A 98 19.68 2.30 -19.22
CA ALA A 98 20.88 2.23 -20.07
C ALA A 98 22.12 2.87 -19.40
N LEU A 99 21.92 3.97 -18.65
CA LEU A 99 22.99 4.57 -17.85
C LEU A 99 23.45 3.60 -16.75
N MET A 100 22.52 2.92 -16.07
CA MET A 100 22.87 1.94 -15.04
C MET A 100 23.63 0.74 -15.60
N ASP A 101 23.24 0.25 -16.78
CA ASP A 101 23.96 -0.83 -17.46
C ASP A 101 25.39 -0.40 -17.85
N LYS A 102 25.54 0.84 -18.32
CA LYS A 102 26.86 1.41 -18.63
C LYS A 102 27.74 1.51 -17.37
N GLU A 103 27.19 2.07 -16.28
CA GLU A 103 27.92 2.19 -15.01
C GLU A 103 28.33 0.81 -14.48
N ARG A 104 27.44 -0.20 -14.54
CA ARG A 104 27.75 -1.59 -14.15
C ARG A 104 28.91 -2.15 -14.98
N LYS A 105 28.89 -1.94 -16.30
CA LYS A 105 29.97 -2.35 -17.20
C LYS A 105 31.31 -1.68 -16.87
N ASP A 106 31.25 -0.42 -16.42
CA ASP A 106 32.42 0.35 -15.98
C ASP A 106 32.84 0.02 -14.54
N GLY A 107 32.21 -0.98 -13.88
CA GLY A 107 32.49 -1.38 -12.49
C GLY A 107 31.92 -0.44 -11.42
N LYS A 108 31.05 0.49 -11.78
CA LYS A 108 30.47 1.53 -10.89
C LYS A 108 29.08 1.14 -10.42
N ILE A 109 28.98 0.14 -9.51
CA ILE A 109 27.73 -0.28 -8.92
C ILE A 109 27.44 0.56 -7.67
N ARG A 110 26.30 1.26 -7.64
CA ARG A 110 25.95 2.21 -6.55
C ARG A 110 25.37 1.52 -5.31
N GLY A 111 25.02 0.24 -5.38
CA GLY A 111 24.44 -0.52 -4.28
C GLY A 111 23.37 -1.52 -4.74
N PRO A 112 22.58 -2.09 -3.81
CA PRO A 112 21.62 -3.16 -4.14
C PRO A 112 20.46 -2.70 -5.02
N LEU A 113 20.16 -1.41 -5.09
CA LEU A 113 19.10 -0.86 -5.96
C LEU A 113 19.60 -0.44 -7.35
N HIS A 114 20.88 -0.58 -7.65
CA HIS A 114 21.45 -0.17 -8.92
C HIS A 114 20.84 -0.92 -10.12
N GLY A 115 20.11 -0.20 -10.96
CA GLY A 115 19.39 -0.74 -12.13
C GLY A 115 18.06 -1.43 -11.81
N ILE A 116 17.54 -1.30 -10.58
CA ILE A 116 16.27 -1.92 -10.15
C ILE A 116 15.08 -1.00 -10.45
N PRO A 117 14.06 -1.49 -11.18
CA PRO A 117 12.87 -0.71 -11.49
C PRO A 117 11.90 -0.57 -10.30
N ILE A 118 11.53 0.68 -9.98
CA ILE A 118 10.69 1.06 -8.83
C ILE A 118 9.58 2.00 -9.28
N LEU A 119 8.39 1.85 -8.70
CA LEU A 119 7.25 2.77 -8.84
C LEU A 119 7.08 3.61 -7.58
N VAL A 120 6.65 4.87 -7.74
CA VAL A 120 6.44 5.79 -6.62
C VAL A 120 5.03 6.40 -6.66
N LYS A 121 4.43 6.63 -5.50
CA LYS A 121 3.07 7.20 -5.39
C LYS A 121 3.03 8.63 -5.95
N ASP A 122 1.91 9.00 -6.59
CA ASP A 122 1.75 10.28 -7.30
C ASP A 122 1.61 11.52 -6.39
N ASN A 123 1.82 11.38 -5.10
CA ASN A 123 1.99 12.51 -4.18
C ASN A 123 3.45 12.82 -3.83
N ILE A 124 4.42 12.10 -4.44
CA ILE A 124 5.86 12.26 -4.21
C ILE A 124 6.48 12.98 -5.40
N ASN A 125 7.10 14.12 -5.18
CA ASN A 125 7.75 14.92 -6.22
C ASN A 125 8.87 14.16 -6.91
N THR A 126 8.87 14.21 -8.25
CA THR A 126 9.99 13.82 -9.09
C THR A 126 10.34 15.02 -9.99
N GLY A 127 11.60 15.46 -9.92
CA GLY A 127 12.11 16.60 -10.70
C GLY A 127 12.44 16.19 -12.15
N ASP A 128 11.48 15.56 -12.81
CA ASP A 128 11.52 15.10 -14.19
C ASP A 128 10.23 15.50 -14.93
N ALA A 129 9.92 14.89 -16.07
CA ALA A 129 8.74 15.24 -16.87
C ALA A 129 7.41 14.72 -16.27
N MET A 130 7.45 13.87 -15.23
CA MET A 130 6.23 13.33 -14.63
C MET A 130 5.55 14.34 -13.71
N MET A 131 4.23 14.32 -13.71
CA MET A 131 3.41 15.12 -12.81
C MET A 131 3.42 14.58 -11.38
N THR A 132 3.11 15.45 -10.42
CA THR A 132 2.83 15.12 -9.03
C THR A 132 1.51 15.76 -8.64
N THR A 133 0.46 14.95 -8.48
CA THR A 133 -0.92 15.47 -8.44
C THR A 133 -1.74 15.01 -7.25
N ALA A 134 -1.24 14.10 -6.41
CA ALA A 134 -2.05 13.40 -5.42
C ALA A 134 -3.35 12.78 -6.02
N GLY A 135 -3.31 12.39 -7.31
CA GLY A 135 -4.45 11.89 -8.08
C GLY A 135 -5.47 12.94 -8.46
N ALA A 136 -5.30 14.21 -8.08
CA ALA A 136 -6.28 15.26 -8.27
C ALA A 136 -6.20 15.90 -9.67
N LEU A 137 -7.33 15.96 -10.35
CA LEU A 137 -7.46 16.65 -11.63
C LEU A 137 -7.10 18.16 -11.51
N ALA A 138 -7.34 18.76 -10.35
CA ALA A 138 -6.98 20.15 -10.04
C ALA A 138 -5.46 20.42 -10.18
N LEU A 139 -4.63 19.41 -9.99
CA LEU A 139 -3.17 19.51 -10.12
C LEU A 139 -2.64 18.93 -11.44
N ASN A 140 -3.51 18.68 -12.42
CA ASN A 140 -3.06 18.24 -13.74
C ASN A 140 -2.12 19.28 -14.38
N GLY A 141 -0.93 18.85 -14.80
CA GLY A 141 0.14 19.73 -15.30
C GLY A 141 1.12 20.21 -14.21
N ASN A 142 0.94 19.83 -12.95
CA ASN A 142 1.91 20.16 -11.89
C ASN A 142 3.15 19.26 -11.99
N ILE A 143 4.20 19.78 -12.62
CA ILE A 143 5.52 19.16 -12.72
C ILE A 143 6.41 19.80 -11.64
N ALA A 144 6.96 18.99 -10.74
CA ALA A 144 7.79 19.49 -9.65
C ALA A 144 9.14 19.98 -10.17
N SER A 145 9.62 21.12 -9.65
CA SER A 145 10.93 21.70 -10.02
C SER A 145 12.13 20.92 -9.47
N GLU A 146 11.92 20.11 -8.42
CA GLU A 146 12.97 19.30 -7.80
C GLU A 146 12.40 17.97 -7.29
N ASP A 147 13.30 16.99 -7.18
CA ASP A 147 12.99 15.72 -6.53
C ASP A 147 12.64 15.91 -5.05
N ALA A 148 11.71 15.13 -4.53
CA ALA A 148 11.62 14.88 -3.09
C ALA A 148 12.96 14.32 -2.57
N PHE A 149 13.27 14.55 -1.28
CA PHE A 149 14.51 14.04 -0.71
C PHE A 149 14.70 12.53 -0.93
N ILE A 150 13.66 11.73 -0.68
CA ILE A 150 13.71 10.28 -0.88
C ILE A 150 13.91 9.89 -2.37
N ILE A 151 13.50 10.72 -3.31
CA ILE A 151 13.74 10.49 -4.74
C ILE A 151 15.19 10.83 -5.11
N LYS A 152 15.79 11.89 -4.53
CA LYS A 152 17.23 12.15 -4.66
C LYS A 152 18.06 10.96 -4.17
N GLN A 153 17.70 10.39 -3.02
CA GLN A 153 18.36 9.19 -2.47
C GLN A 153 18.16 7.96 -3.38
N LEU A 154 16.96 7.78 -3.91
CA LEU A 154 16.63 6.68 -4.81
C LEU A 154 17.46 6.73 -6.11
N ARG A 155 17.58 7.93 -6.72
CA ARG A 155 18.43 8.15 -7.90
C ARG A 155 19.92 7.96 -7.55
N ALA A 156 20.36 8.43 -6.38
CA ALA A 156 21.72 8.22 -5.91
C ALA A 156 22.04 6.73 -5.72
N ALA A 157 21.08 5.93 -5.28
CA ALA A 157 21.20 4.47 -5.18
C ALA A 157 21.16 3.75 -6.56
N GLY A 158 20.92 4.48 -7.65
CA GLY A 158 20.89 3.94 -9.01
C GLY A 158 19.61 3.21 -9.39
N ALA A 159 18.51 3.44 -8.67
CA ALA A 159 17.21 2.86 -9.03
C ALA A 159 16.65 3.48 -10.32
N VAL A 160 15.86 2.69 -11.05
CA VAL A 160 15.14 3.14 -12.24
C VAL A 160 13.70 3.48 -11.88
N LEU A 161 13.34 4.77 -11.97
CA LEU A 161 11.96 5.20 -11.79
C LEU A 161 11.12 4.78 -13.00
N LEU A 162 10.21 3.82 -12.82
CA LEU A 162 9.29 3.36 -13.87
C LEU A 162 8.14 4.32 -14.13
N GLY A 163 7.69 5.04 -13.09
CA GLY A 163 6.52 5.90 -13.17
C GLY A 163 5.89 6.19 -11.82
N LYS A 164 4.69 6.79 -11.88
CA LYS A 164 3.86 7.14 -10.74
C LYS A 164 2.72 6.14 -10.59
N THR A 165 2.42 5.77 -9.33
CA THR A 165 1.25 4.93 -9.01
C THR A 165 0.04 5.78 -8.67
N ASN A 166 -1.13 5.31 -9.08
CA ASN A 166 -2.41 5.89 -8.67
C ASN A 166 -2.61 5.75 -7.15
N LEU A 167 -3.53 6.53 -6.61
CA LEU A 167 -3.83 6.55 -5.17
C LEU A 167 -5.30 6.94 -4.96
N SER A 168 -5.81 6.75 -3.76
CA SER A 168 -7.05 7.43 -3.36
C SER A 168 -6.77 8.94 -3.34
N GLU A 169 -7.59 9.72 -4.04
CA GLU A 169 -7.36 11.15 -4.25
C GLU A 169 -7.11 11.92 -2.95
N TRP A 170 -6.09 12.78 -2.94
CA TRP A 170 -5.61 13.51 -1.75
C TRP A 170 -5.25 12.57 -0.58
N ALA A 171 -4.68 11.41 -0.91
CA ALA A 171 -4.35 10.36 0.06
C ALA A 171 -5.56 9.93 0.93
N ASN A 172 -6.75 9.89 0.32
CA ASN A 172 -8.04 9.56 0.95
C ASN A 172 -8.62 10.68 1.85
N PHE A 173 -8.15 11.93 1.68
CA PHE A 173 -8.55 13.06 2.53
C PHE A 173 -9.42 14.09 1.81
N ARG A 174 -10.10 13.68 0.69
CA ARG A 174 -11.03 14.55 -0.05
C ARG A 174 -12.45 14.51 0.51
N SER A 175 -12.94 13.33 0.84
CA SER A 175 -14.33 13.05 1.24
C SER A 175 -14.35 11.97 2.32
N SER A 176 -15.31 12.04 3.24
CA SER A 176 -15.57 11.00 4.23
C SER A 176 -16.25 9.76 3.64
N LYS A 177 -16.82 9.89 2.42
CA LYS A 177 -17.41 8.81 1.63
C LYS A 177 -16.61 8.64 0.35
N SER A 178 -15.66 7.72 0.33
CA SER A 178 -14.82 7.46 -0.84
C SER A 178 -14.60 5.97 -1.03
N THR A 179 -14.27 5.57 -2.26
CA THR A 179 -13.76 4.23 -2.54
C THR A 179 -12.25 4.31 -2.68
N SER A 180 -11.54 3.55 -1.84
CA SER A 180 -10.08 3.51 -1.89
C SER A 180 -9.58 3.10 -3.28
N GLY A 181 -8.55 3.81 -3.74
CA GLY A 181 -7.96 3.62 -5.06
C GLY A 181 -8.62 4.41 -6.19
N TRP A 182 -9.66 5.21 -5.90
CA TRP A 182 -10.23 6.13 -6.90
C TRP A 182 -9.57 7.51 -6.83
N SER A 183 -9.29 8.06 -8.00
CA SER A 183 -8.85 9.45 -8.14
C SER A 183 -9.42 10.09 -9.41
N SER A 184 -9.65 11.40 -9.39
CA SER A 184 -10.24 12.12 -10.53
C SER A 184 -9.32 12.15 -11.76
N ARG A 185 -8.00 12.10 -11.57
CA ARG A 185 -7.02 12.00 -12.65
C ARG A 185 -6.80 10.57 -13.14
N GLY A 186 -6.77 9.59 -12.21
CA GLY A 186 -6.37 8.21 -12.51
C GLY A 186 -7.51 7.21 -12.62
N GLY A 187 -8.73 7.54 -12.18
CA GLY A 187 -9.83 6.58 -12.07
C GLY A 187 -9.63 5.55 -10.95
N GLN A 188 -10.32 4.41 -11.02
CA GLN A 188 -10.33 3.38 -9.99
C GLN A 188 -9.21 2.35 -10.18
N THR A 189 -8.35 2.20 -9.19
CA THR A 189 -7.41 1.08 -9.05
C THR A 189 -8.11 -0.14 -8.47
N LYS A 190 -7.72 -1.34 -8.91
CA LYS A 190 -8.35 -2.60 -8.53
C LYS A 190 -7.39 -3.53 -7.79
N CYS A 191 -7.93 -4.40 -6.93
CA CYS A 191 -7.18 -5.46 -6.28
C CYS A 191 -6.81 -6.55 -7.31
N PRO A 192 -5.52 -6.94 -7.45
CA PRO A 192 -5.11 -7.92 -8.45
C PRO A 192 -5.51 -9.36 -8.11
N TYR A 193 -5.93 -9.63 -6.88
CA TYR A 193 -6.42 -10.95 -6.49
C TYR A 193 -7.83 -11.20 -6.99
N ILE A 194 -8.72 -10.21 -6.80
CA ILE A 194 -10.11 -10.23 -7.30
C ILE A 194 -10.45 -8.84 -7.79
N ILE A 195 -10.74 -8.70 -9.08
CA ILE A 195 -10.80 -7.43 -9.82
C ILE A 195 -12.00 -6.54 -9.40
N ASP A 196 -13.06 -7.12 -8.84
CA ASP A 196 -14.21 -6.37 -8.33
C ASP A 196 -13.98 -5.79 -6.92
N ARG A 197 -12.78 -6.00 -6.33
CA ARG A 197 -12.40 -5.49 -5.02
C ARG A 197 -11.51 -4.27 -5.13
N ASN A 198 -11.65 -3.36 -4.15
CA ASN A 198 -10.69 -2.28 -4.05
C ASN A 198 -9.39 -2.76 -3.38
N PRO A 199 -8.25 -2.17 -3.73
CA PRO A 199 -6.95 -2.57 -3.20
C PRO A 199 -6.64 -1.94 -1.84
N SER A 200 -7.65 -1.37 -1.13
CA SER A 200 -7.43 -0.45 -0.01
C SER A 200 -6.64 0.80 -0.44
N GLY A 201 -6.30 1.67 0.51
CA GLY A 201 -5.63 2.92 0.20
C GLY A 201 -5.01 3.56 1.47
N SER A 202 -4.44 4.72 1.27
CA SER A 202 -4.44 5.51 0.02
C SER A 202 -3.36 5.12 -1.00
N SER A 203 -2.32 4.32 -0.66
CA SER A 203 -1.29 3.85 -1.60
C SER A 203 -1.78 2.68 -2.47
N ALA A 204 -2.99 2.81 -3.01
CA ALA A 204 -3.71 1.80 -3.76
C ALA A 204 -2.94 1.26 -4.95
N GLY A 205 -2.43 2.16 -5.79
CA GLY A 205 -1.64 1.80 -6.95
C GLY A 205 -0.30 1.17 -6.60
N SER A 206 0.38 1.64 -5.54
CA SER A 206 1.64 1.05 -5.08
C SER A 206 1.44 -0.40 -4.62
N GLY A 207 0.36 -0.66 -3.85
CA GLY A 207 0.00 -2.01 -3.42
C GLY A 207 -0.36 -2.92 -4.58
N SER A 208 -1.30 -2.48 -5.43
CA SER A 208 -1.75 -3.27 -6.58
C SER A 208 -0.61 -3.57 -7.57
N ALA A 209 0.22 -2.56 -7.91
CA ALA A 209 1.33 -2.71 -8.85
C ALA A 209 2.41 -3.68 -8.34
N ALA A 210 2.87 -3.53 -7.09
CA ALA A 210 3.87 -4.41 -6.50
C ALA A 210 3.35 -5.85 -6.40
N ALA A 211 2.08 -6.04 -6.01
CA ALA A 211 1.45 -7.36 -5.92
C ALA A 211 1.32 -8.04 -7.28
N ALA A 212 1.00 -7.28 -8.34
CA ALA A 212 0.82 -7.78 -9.71
C ALA A 212 2.15 -7.94 -10.47
N ASN A 213 3.29 -7.75 -9.81
CA ASN A 213 4.62 -7.80 -10.45
C ASN A 213 4.77 -6.77 -11.59
N LEU A 214 4.29 -5.53 -11.40
CA LEU A 214 4.48 -4.43 -12.35
C LEU A 214 5.75 -3.61 -12.04
N CYS A 215 6.41 -3.92 -10.95
CA CYS A 215 7.70 -3.39 -10.52
C CYS A 215 8.34 -4.35 -9.52
N THR A 216 9.59 -4.08 -9.15
CA THR A 216 10.28 -4.88 -8.12
C THR A 216 9.78 -4.49 -6.74
N ILE A 217 9.75 -3.19 -6.42
CA ILE A 217 9.26 -2.59 -5.17
C ILE A 217 8.50 -1.32 -5.53
N ALA A 218 7.51 -0.95 -4.70
CA ALA A 218 6.85 0.35 -4.79
C ALA A 218 7.03 1.17 -3.50
N ILE A 219 6.92 2.50 -3.63
CA ILE A 219 6.90 3.43 -2.49
C ILE A 219 5.48 3.95 -2.31
N GLY A 220 4.98 3.84 -1.08
CA GLY A 220 3.74 4.44 -0.62
C GLY A 220 3.97 5.58 0.35
N THR A 221 2.88 6.24 0.79
CA THR A 221 2.88 7.18 1.90
C THR A 221 1.76 6.82 2.87
N GLU A 222 1.96 7.10 4.15
CA GLU A 222 0.99 6.81 5.20
C GLU A 222 0.89 7.96 6.19
N THR A 223 -0.36 8.31 6.49
CA THR A 223 -0.74 9.13 7.63
C THR A 223 -1.34 8.23 8.71
N ASP A 224 -2.39 7.44 8.37
CA ASP A 224 -2.91 6.31 9.14
C ASP A 224 -3.35 5.19 8.20
N GLY A 225 -2.62 4.07 8.20
CA GLY A 225 -2.93 2.86 7.46
C GLY A 225 -2.55 2.86 5.97
N SER A 226 -2.20 3.99 5.39
CA SER A 226 -2.10 4.15 3.92
C SER A 226 -0.93 3.43 3.23
N ILE A 227 -0.03 2.77 3.95
CA ILE A 227 0.94 1.79 3.45
C ILE A 227 0.52 0.39 3.88
N VAL A 228 0.29 0.21 5.18
CA VAL A 228 0.11 -1.14 5.74
C VAL A 228 -1.21 -1.78 5.32
N SER A 229 -2.31 -1.01 5.21
CA SER A 229 -3.61 -1.52 4.77
C SER A 229 -3.58 -1.99 3.30
N PRO A 230 -3.17 -1.16 2.31
CA PRO A 230 -3.05 -1.65 0.94
C PRO A 230 -1.97 -2.73 0.77
N ALA A 231 -0.90 -2.75 1.59
CA ALA A 231 0.04 -3.86 1.58
C ALA A 231 -0.63 -5.16 2.04
N ALA A 232 -1.39 -5.15 3.15
CA ALA A 232 -2.07 -6.31 3.69
C ALA A 232 -3.07 -6.93 2.70
N VAL A 233 -3.98 -6.12 2.13
CA VAL A 233 -5.03 -6.61 1.21
C VAL A 233 -4.48 -6.97 -0.18
N ASN A 234 -3.24 -6.60 -0.49
CA ASN A 234 -2.52 -7.00 -1.69
C ASN A 234 -1.43 -8.05 -1.41
N GLY A 235 -1.45 -8.68 -0.22
CA GLY A 235 -0.56 -9.77 0.15
C GLY A 235 0.93 -9.39 0.14
N LEU A 236 1.26 -8.16 0.52
CA LEU A 236 2.61 -7.61 0.53
C LEU A 236 3.14 -7.39 1.95
N VAL A 237 4.44 -7.18 2.02
CA VAL A 237 5.10 -6.52 3.13
C VAL A 237 5.01 -5.02 2.94
N GLY A 238 4.52 -4.31 3.95
CA GLY A 238 4.49 -2.85 3.98
C GLY A 238 5.15 -2.34 5.26
N ILE A 239 6.02 -1.35 5.16
CA ILE A 239 6.66 -0.73 6.32
C ILE A 239 6.25 0.74 6.39
N LYS A 240 5.59 1.13 7.48
CA LYS A 240 5.51 2.51 7.92
C LYS A 240 6.68 2.77 8.87
N PRO A 241 7.72 3.48 8.47
CA PRO A 241 8.83 3.77 9.37
C PRO A 241 8.41 4.71 10.52
N THR A 242 9.26 4.88 11.49
CA THR A 242 9.16 5.99 12.46
C THR A 242 9.10 7.33 11.71
N VAL A 243 8.21 8.23 12.13
CA VAL A 243 8.15 9.60 11.56
C VAL A 243 9.51 10.27 11.70
N GLY A 244 10.05 10.77 10.59
CA GLY A 244 11.39 11.34 10.51
C GLY A 244 12.53 10.35 10.19
N LEU A 245 12.25 9.04 10.05
CA LEU A 245 13.26 8.10 9.53
C LEU A 245 13.54 8.35 8.04
N TRP A 246 12.47 8.60 7.27
CA TRP A 246 12.53 9.14 5.90
C TRP A 246 12.02 10.57 5.88
N SER A 247 12.66 11.43 5.11
CA SER A 247 12.20 12.80 4.89
C SER A 247 10.88 12.83 4.12
N ARG A 248 10.02 13.79 4.50
CA ARG A 248 8.74 14.09 3.84
C ARG A 248 8.82 15.28 2.91
N ASN A 249 10.00 15.92 2.82
CA ASN A 249 10.22 17.05 1.94
C ASN A 249 9.99 16.67 0.47
N GLY A 250 9.12 17.41 -0.20
CA GLY A 250 8.70 17.14 -1.57
C GLY A 250 7.57 16.10 -1.68
N ILE A 251 6.86 15.80 -0.59
CA ILE A 251 5.65 14.96 -0.59
C ILE A 251 4.44 15.86 -0.31
N ILE A 252 3.37 15.75 -1.12
CA ILE A 252 2.10 16.42 -0.84
C ILE A 252 1.54 15.85 0.47
N PRO A 253 1.36 16.70 1.51
CA PRO A 253 1.10 16.22 2.87
C PRO A 253 -0.38 16.01 3.19
N ILE A 254 -0.63 15.25 4.26
CA ILE A 254 -1.82 15.37 5.10
C ILE A 254 -1.43 15.97 6.45
N SER A 255 -0.41 15.44 7.11
CA SER A 255 -0.11 15.76 8.51
C SER A 255 1.39 15.85 8.77
N ALA A 256 1.82 16.96 9.33
CA ALA A 256 3.19 17.12 9.82
C ALA A 256 3.52 16.18 10.99
N THR A 257 2.51 15.78 11.77
CA THR A 257 2.68 14.92 12.95
C THR A 257 2.78 13.44 12.61
N GLN A 258 2.08 12.98 11.55
CA GLN A 258 1.89 11.54 11.30
C GLN A 258 2.47 11.04 9.97
N ASP A 259 2.62 11.92 8.94
CA ASP A 259 3.03 11.50 7.61
C ASP A 259 4.41 10.85 7.58
N THR A 260 4.50 9.79 6.79
CA THR A 260 5.75 9.17 6.38
C THR A 260 5.61 8.52 5.00
N ALA A 261 6.71 8.27 4.32
CA ALA A 261 6.78 7.38 3.17
C ALA A 261 7.42 6.05 3.59
N GLY A 262 7.16 4.99 2.84
CA GLY A 262 7.74 3.69 3.15
C GLY A 262 7.60 2.66 2.03
N PRO A 263 8.36 1.54 2.12
CA PRO A 263 8.39 0.49 1.11
C PRO A 263 7.16 -0.41 1.16
N MET A 264 6.73 -0.85 -0.03
CA MET A 264 5.75 -1.90 -0.26
C MET A 264 6.38 -2.94 -1.19
N ALA A 265 6.68 -4.13 -0.68
CA ALA A 265 7.45 -5.15 -1.36
C ALA A 265 6.84 -6.55 -1.20
N ARG A 266 7.30 -7.51 -1.99
CA ARG A 266 6.85 -8.90 -1.88
C ARG A 266 7.54 -9.68 -0.74
N THR A 267 8.72 -9.21 -0.30
CA THR A 267 9.51 -9.83 0.77
C THR A 267 9.95 -8.80 1.82
N VAL A 268 10.13 -9.24 3.06
CA VAL A 268 10.72 -8.41 4.13
C VAL A 268 12.13 -7.95 3.75
N ARG A 269 12.88 -8.78 3.03
CA ARG A 269 14.24 -8.45 2.62
C ARG A 269 14.28 -7.31 1.60
N ASP A 270 13.43 -7.33 0.57
CA ASP A 270 13.36 -6.24 -0.42
C ASP A 270 12.89 -4.94 0.24
N ALA A 271 11.91 -5.02 1.16
CA ALA A 271 11.47 -3.86 1.94
C ALA A 271 12.61 -3.27 2.80
N ALA A 272 13.43 -4.13 3.43
CA ALA A 272 14.57 -3.71 4.25
C ALA A 272 15.68 -3.06 3.40
N ILE A 273 15.95 -3.57 2.19
CA ILE A 273 16.89 -2.96 1.24
C ILE A 273 16.46 -1.52 0.92
N LEU A 274 15.19 -1.35 0.52
CA LEU A 274 14.69 -0.01 0.18
C LEU A 274 14.64 0.91 1.40
N LEU A 275 14.25 0.37 2.58
CA LEU A 275 14.19 1.16 3.81
C LEU A 275 15.52 1.83 4.12
N GLY A 276 16.62 1.08 4.05
CA GLY A 276 17.97 1.59 4.33
C GLY A 276 18.47 2.60 3.30
N ALA A 277 18.17 2.35 2.02
CA ALA A 277 18.69 3.18 0.93
C ALA A 277 18.17 4.64 0.93
N LEU A 278 17.03 4.91 1.59
CA LEU A 278 16.38 6.22 1.55
C LEU A 278 16.45 6.98 2.89
N THR A 279 17.15 6.44 3.89
CA THR A 279 17.39 7.12 5.17
C THR A 279 18.37 8.29 5.00
N GLY A 280 18.30 9.24 5.91
CA GLY A 280 19.23 10.38 5.95
C GLY A 280 18.62 11.63 6.57
N ILE A 281 19.49 12.56 6.96
CA ILE A 281 19.08 13.84 7.53
C ILE A 281 18.79 14.83 6.40
N ASP A 282 17.59 15.43 6.43
CA ASP A 282 17.19 16.49 5.51
C ASP A 282 16.96 17.80 6.28
N ASN A 283 17.73 18.83 5.96
CA ASN A 283 17.56 20.15 6.59
C ASN A 283 16.23 20.84 6.25
N LYS A 284 15.52 20.38 5.19
CA LYS A 284 14.19 20.88 4.84
C LYS A 284 13.05 20.13 5.56
N ASP A 285 13.34 19.04 6.28
CA ASP A 285 12.43 18.33 7.15
C ASP A 285 13.06 18.09 8.53
N ALA A 286 12.84 19.04 9.42
CA ALA A 286 13.54 19.12 10.71
C ALA A 286 13.37 17.86 11.57
N VAL A 287 12.26 17.12 11.45
CA VAL A 287 12.02 15.91 12.23
C VAL A 287 13.03 14.80 11.90
N THR A 288 13.64 14.82 10.72
CA THR A 288 14.68 13.84 10.36
C THR A 288 15.90 13.88 11.28
N LYS A 289 16.17 15.02 11.94
CA LYS A 289 17.25 15.15 12.95
C LYS A 289 17.05 14.23 14.15
N GLU A 290 15.80 13.87 14.47
CA GLU A 290 15.51 12.93 15.57
C GLU A 290 16.03 11.51 15.26
N SER A 291 16.25 11.19 13.98
CA SER A 291 16.79 9.90 13.55
C SER A 291 18.33 9.83 13.61
N GLU A 292 19.01 10.93 13.90
CA GLU A 292 20.48 10.97 13.95
C GLU A 292 21.03 9.94 14.96
N GLY A 293 21.98 9.13 14.50
CA GLY A 293 22.54 8.02 15.29
C GLY A 293 21.62 6.80 15.48
N LYS A 294 20.39 6.84 14.96
CA LYS A 294 19.39 5.76 15.11
C LYS A 294 19.05 5.08 13.77
N TYR A 295 19.20 5.77 12.63
CA TYR A 295 18.97 5.19 11.32
C TYR A 295 20.13 4.30 10.86
N HIS A 296 19.85 3.37 9.99
CA HIS A 296 20.83 2.51 9.33
C HIS A 296 20.68 2.63 7.81
N THR A 297 21.78 2.63 7.08
CA THR A 297 21.79 2.59 5.61
C THR A 297 21.62 1.17 5.07
N ASP A 298 21.78 0.16 5.92
CA ASP A 298 21.54 -1.25 5.63
C ASP A 298 20.76 -1.90 6.78
N TYR A 299 19.47 -2.15 6.53
CA TYR A 299 18.60 -2.88 7.46
C TYR A 299 18.60 -4.40 7.22
N THR A 300 19.22 -4.89 6.15
CA THR A 300 19.26 -6.34 5.89
C THR A 300 20.07 -7.10 6.92
N LYS A 301 21.01 -6.44 7.59
CA LYS A 301 21.82 -7.01 8.67
C LYS A 301 21.03 -7.45 9.91
N PHE A 302 19.79 -7.00 10.05
CA PHE A 302 18.90 -7.37 11.16
C PHE A 302 17.99 -8.56 10.83
N LEU A 303 18.02 -9.06 9.60
CA LEU A 303 17.19 -10.17 9.13
C LEU A 303 17.77 -11.52 9.59
N ASN A 304 17.17 -12.07 10.62
CA ASN A 304 17.57 -13.36 11.18
C ASN A 304 16.33 -14.24 11.40
N ALA A 305 16.31 -15.44 10.82
CA ALA A 305 15.20 -16.38 10.94
C ALA A 305 14.93 -16.85 12.39
N ASN A 306 15.88 -16.66 13.30
CA ASN A 306 15.74 -17.00 14.72
C ASN A 306 15.34 -15.80 15.61
N SER A 307 15.01 -14.64 15.01
CA SER A 307 14.72 -13.41 15.77
C SER A 307 13.49 -13.48 16.66
N LEU A 308 12.62 -14.48 16.51
CA LEU A 308 11.45 -14.69 17.37
C LEU A 308 11.78 -15.42 18.68
N LYS A 309 12.92 -16.09 18.79
CA LYS A 309 13.27 -16.86 19.97
C LYS A 309 13.40 -15.96 21.22
N GLY A 310 12.56 -16.24 22.22
CA GLY A 310 12.51 -15.50 23.48
C GLY A 310 11.82 -14.14 23.40
N LYS A 311 11.33 -13.70 22.23
CA LYS A 311 10.61 -12.45 22.06
C LYS A 311 9.24 -12.50 22.71
N ARG A 312 8.86 -11.43 23.39
CA ARG A 312 7.54 -11.26 24.01
C ARG A 312 6.67 -10.42 23.09
N ILE A 313 5.62 -11.04 22.56
CA ILE A 313 4.72 -10.42 21.57
C ILE A 313 3.34 -10.23 22.19
N GLY A 314 2.90 -8.95 22.28
CA GLY A 314 1.56 -8.59 22.72
C GLY A 314 0.55 -8.86 21.60
N ILE A 315 -0.48 -9.68 21.87
CA ILE A 315 -1.60 -9.90 20.94
C ILE A 315 -2.76 -9.01 21.34
N GLU A 316 -3.25 -8.17 20.40
CA GLU A 316 -4.46 -7.39 20.61
C GLU A 316 -5.68 -8.32 20.80
N LYS A 317 -6.21 -8.36 22.01
CA LYS A 317 -7.27 -9.33 22.39
C LYS A 317 -8.60 -9.10 21.65
N SER A 318 -8.89 -7.86 21.23
CA SER A 318 -10.10 -7.57 20.47
C SER A 318 -10.11 -8.26 19.11
N HIS A 319 -8.93 -8.54 18.55
CA HIS A 319 -8.74 -9.26 17.28
C HIS A 319 -8.89 -10.79 17.39
N LEU A 320 -9.01 -11.34 18.59
CA LEU A 320 -9.36 -12.74 18.82
C LEU A 320 -10.85 -13.05 18.61
N LYS A 321 -11.63 -12.03 18.22
CA LYS A 321 -13.06 -12.06 17.91
C LYS A 321 -13.33 -11.33 16.60
N GLY A 322 -14.48 -11.61 15.97
CA GLY A 322 -14.89 -10.96 14.70
C GLY A 322 -15.11 -11.97 13.60
N ASN A 323 -14.67 -11.67 12.38
CA ASN A 323 -14.79 -12.58 11.24
C ASN A 323 -14.03 -13.89 11.53
N GLU A 324 -14.77 -15.00 11.62
CA GLU A 324 -14.25 -16.30 12.07
C GLU A 324 -13.07 -16.78 11.20
N ALA A 325 -13.18 -16.64 9.88
CA ALA A 325 -12.11 -17.08 8.98
C ALA A 325 -10.80 -16.30 9.19
N ILE A 326 -10.89 -14.98 9.47
CA ILE A 326 -9.72 -14.16 9.80
C ILE A 326 -9.16 -14.54 11.18
N VAL A 327 -10.03 -14.78 12.17
CA VAL A 327 -9.62 -15.20 13.51
C VAL A 327 -8.89 -16.53 13.48
N VAL A 328 -9.33 -17.48 12.64
CA VAL A 328 -8.62 -18.76 12.42
C VAL A 328 -7.21 -18.51 11.88
N LEU A 329 -7.05 -17.61 10.89
CA LEU A 329 -5.72 -17.26 10.36
C LEU A 329 -4.84 -16.61 11.44
N LEU A 330 -5.40 -15.72 12.27
CA LEU A 330 -4.65 -15.11 13.37
C LEU A 330 -4.17 -16.15 14.40
N LYS A 331 -5.03 -17.11 14.77
CA LYS A 331 -4.65 -18.22 15.67
C LYS A 331 -3.52 -19.07 15.08
N GLN A 332 -3.59 -19.40 13.79
CA GLN A 332 -2.52 -20.10 13.09
C GLN A 332 -1.22 -19.26 13.06
N ALA A 333 -1.32 -17.94 12.88
CA ALA A 333 -0.14 -17.07 12.95
C ALA A 333 0.47 -17.05 14.36
N ILE A 334 -0.35 -17.02 15.40
CA ILE A 334 0.09 -17.14 16.80
C ILE A 334 0.84 -18.48 17.03
N GLU A 335 0.30 -19.58 16.51
CA GLU A 335 0.96 -20.89 16.58
C GLU A 335 2.36 -20.88 15.91
N VAL A 336 2.49 -20.19 14.76
CA VAL A 336 3.79 -20.01 14.10
C VAL A 336 4.74 -19.22 15.00
N LEU A 337 4.29 -18.10 15.60
CA LEU A 337 5.10 -17.29 16.52
C LEU A 337 5.59 -18.12 17.71
N VAL A 338 4.70 -18.88 18.35
CA VAL A 338 5.03 -19.77 19.49
C VAL A 338 6.02 -20.86 19.07
N LYS A 339 5.79 -21.51 17.92
CA LYS A 339 6.71 -22.54 17.38
C LYS A 339 8.12 -22.01 17.12
N GLN A 340 8.23 -20.71 16.77
CA GLN A 340 9.52 -20.04 16.60
C GLN A 340 10.11 -19.52 17.93
N GLY A 341 9.48 -19.83 19.06
CA GLY A 341 9.98 -19.55 20.40
C GLY A 341 9.55 -18.19 20.97
N ALA A 342 8.55 -17.52 20.39
CA ALA A 342 7.97 -16.32 20.97
C ALA A 342 7.07 -16.62 22.17
N ILE A 343 7.03 -15.70 23.12
CA ILE A 343 6.15 -15.71 24.29
C ILE A 343 4.98 -14.76 23.99
N ILE A 344 3.76 -15.27 24.02
CA ILE A 344 2.55 -14.52 23.69
C ILE A 344 1.92 -13.95 24.95
N VAL A 345 1.53 -12.67 24.88
CA VAL A 345 0.85 -11.95 25.96
C VAL A 345 -0.39 -11.27 25.38
N GLU A 346 -1.59 -11.54 25.90
CA GLU A 346 -2.79 -10.80 25.50
C GLU A 346 -2.74 -9.38 26.05
N VAL A 347 -3.07 -8.40 25.19
CA VAL A 347 -3.09 -6.97 25.55
C VAL A 347 -4.36 -6.29 25.05
N ASP A 348 -4.70 -5.14 25.62
CA ASP A 348 -5.85 -4.30 25.28
C ASP A 348 -5.33 -2.91 24.90
N LEU A 349 -4.81 -2.78 23.68
CA LEU A 349 -4.24 -1.53 23.18
C LEU A 349 -5.28 -0.67 22.46
N LEU A 350 -6.02 -1.28 21.52
CA LEU A 350 -6.89 -0.55 20.59
C LEU A 350 -8.00 0.22 21.30
N LYS A 351 -8.53 -0.29 22.42
CA LYS A 351 -9.53 0.41 23.21
C LYS A 351 -9.07 1.83 23.59
N HIS A 352 -7.83 1.96 24.06
CA HIS A 352 -7.28 3.24 24.51
C HIS A 352 -6.91 4.16 23.34
N ILE A 353 -6.51 3.58 22.21
CA ILE A 353 -6.17 4.34 21.00
C ILE A 353 -7.44 4.92 20.35
N TYR A 354 -8.51 4.15 20.25
CA TYR A 354 -9.77 4.63 19.63
C TYR A 354 -10.42 5.79 20.39
N GLU A 355 -10.16 5.96 21.69
CA GLU A 355 -10.59 7.12 22.46
C GLU A 355 -9.92 8.44 22.00
N LEU A 356 -8.87 8.35 21.20
CA LEU A 356 -8.11 9.49 20.68
C LEU A 356 -8.53 9.91 19.25
N GLY A 357 -9.40 9.13 18.57
CA GLY A 357 -9.70 9.30 17.15
C GLY A 357 -10.25 10.68 16.77
N ASP A 358 -11.11 11.30 17.61
CA ASP A 358 -11.62 12.65 17.35
C ASP A 358 -10.49 13.70 17.39
N ALA A 359 -9.53 13.52 18.31
CA ALA A 359 -8.36 14.40 18.42
C ALA A 359 -7.44 14.23 17.21
N GLU A 360 -7.21 12.98 16.79
CA GLU A 360 -6.47 12.69 15.56
C GLU A 360 -7.09 13.40 14.37
N PHE A 361 -8.37 13.18 14.09
CA PHE A 361 -9.03 13.79 12.92
C PHE A 361 -8.97 15.32 12.95
N THR A 362 -9.09 15.92 14.14
CA THR A 362 -8.93 17.37 14.31
C THR A 362 -7.53 17.83 13.90
N ILE A 363 -6.47 17.15 14.35
CA ILE A 363 -5.08 17.45 13.96
C ILE A 363 -4.91 17.37 12.43
N LEU A 364 -5.39 16.28 11.84
CA LEU A 364 -5.28 16.06 10.40
C LEU A 364 -5.94 17.19 9.61
N GLN A 365 -7.09 17.70 10.05
CA GLN A 365 -7.77 18.82 9.36
C GLN A 365 -6.95 20.12 9.38
N TYR A 366 -6.37 20.47 10.54
CA TYR A 366 -5.53 21.67 10.67
C TYR A 366 -4.23 21.56 9.88
N GLU A 367 -3.54 20.45 10.04
CA GLU A 367 -2.24 20.21 9.40
C GLU A 367 -2.36 20.02 7.89
N PHE A 368 -3.46 19.44 7.41
CA PHE A 368 -3.76 19.35 5.98
C PHE A 368 -3.87 20.72 5.33
N LYS A 369 -4.68 21.63 5.93
CA LYS A 369 -4.80 23.00 5.42
C LYS A 369 -3.44 23.69 5.33
N GLU A 370 -2.70 23.69 6.41
CA GLU A 370 -1.39 24.35 6.50
C GLU A 370 -0.39 23.75 5.50
N GLY A 371 -0.25 22.42 5.52
CA GLY A 371 0.70 21.70 4.69
C GLY A 371 0.39 21.80 3.19
N VAL A 372 -0.89 21.64 2.81
CA VAL A 372 -1.31 21.75 1.40
C VAL A 372 -1.13 23.17 0.90
N ASN A 373 -1.51 24.20 1.68
CA ASN A 373 -1.29 25.59 1.30
C ASN A 373 0.20 25.89 1.11
N SER A 374 1.05 25.42 2.00
CA SER A 374 2.51 25.58 1.90
C SER A 374 3.07 24.88 0.65
N TYR A 375 2.62 23.65 0.35
CA TYR A 375 3.03 22.93 -0.85
C TYR A 375 2.59 23.67 -2.13
N LEU A 376 1.31 24.04 -2.22
CA LEU A 376 0.71 24.66 -3.41
C LEU A 376 1.29 26.04 -3.71
N ALA A 377 1.63 26.83 -2.69
CA ALA A 377 2.28 28.14 -2.88
C ALA A 377 3.53 28.04 -3.77
N ASN A 378 4.28 26.93 -3.63
CA ASN A 378 5.54 26.66 -4.34
C ASN A 378 5.36 25.74 -5.57
N ALA A 379 4.16 25.20 -5.83
CA ALA A 379 3.89 24.29 -6.92
C ALA A 379 3.83 25.01 -8.29
N HIS A 380 4.21 24.31 -9.35
CA HIS A 380 4.10 24.77 -10.74
C HIS A 380 2.67 24.61 -11.28
N SER A 381 1.70 25.12 -10.53
CA SER A 381 0.27 25.06 -10.83
C SER A 381 -0.37 26.44 -10.68
N LYS A 382 -1.53 26.65 -11.31
CA LYS A 382 -2.38 27.82 -11.06
C LYS A 382 -3.13 27.72 -9.73
N ILE A 383 -3.21 26.54 -9.16
CA ILE A 383 -3.79 26.24 -7.84
C ILE A 383 -2.73 26.59 -6.79
N LYS A 384 -3.03 27.54 -5.90
CA LYS A 384 -2.05 28.07 -4.94
C LYS A 384 -2.42 27.82 -3.48
N VAL A 385 -3.69 27.55 -3.21
CA VAL A 385 -4.20 27.25 -1.87
C VAL A 385 -5.31 26.20 -1.95
N LEU A 386 -5.68 25.61 -0.82
CA LEU A 386 -6.74 24.59 -0.70
C LEU A 386 -8.10 25.13 -1.22
N ALA A 387 -8.41 26.40 -0.98
CA ALA A 387 -9.61 27.04 -1.49
C ALA A 387 -9.69 27.01 -3.03
N ASP A 388 -8.54 27.13 -3.74
CA ASP A 388 -8.50 27.04 -5.20
C ASP A 388 -8.83 25.61 -5.67
N VAL A 389 -8.37 24.58 -4.94
CA VAL A 389 -8.73 23.18 -5.22
C VAL A 389 -10.23 22.98 -5.10
N ILE A 390 -10.84 23.49 -4.02
CA ILE A 390 -12.27 23.41 -3.76
C ILE A 390 -13.07 24.11 -4.89
N ALA A 391 -12.63 25.30 -5.28
CA ALA A 391 -13.24 26.07 -6.37
C ALA A 391 -13.13 25.34 -7.72
N PHE A 392 -11.92 24.81 -8.04
CA PHE A 392 -11.70 24.04 -9.27
C PHE A 392 -12.62 22.81 -9.33
N ASN A 393 -12.69 22.03 -8.25
CA ASN A 393 -13.52 20.84 -8.20
C ASN A 393 -15.01 21.17 -8.40
N LYS A 394 -15.50 22.29 -7.82
CA LYS A 394 -16.87 22.75 -8.00
C LYS A 394 -17.15 23.19 -9.45
N GLN A 395 -16.21 23.88 -10.09
CA GLN A 395 -16.32 24.31 -11.48
C GLN A 395 -16.25 23.14 -12.47
N ASN A 396 -15.59 22.05 -12.11
CA ASN A 396 -15.37 20.86 -12.93
C ASN A 396 -16.06 19.61 -12.34
N GLU A 397 -17.21 19.79 -11.69
CA GLU A 397 -17.85 18.78 -10.85
C GLU A 397 -18.04 17.43 -11.54
N GLU A 398 -18.50 17.42 -12.79
CA GLU A 398 -18.74 16.21 -13.58
C GLU A 398 -17.48 15.36 -13.77
N LYS A 399 -16.29 15.97 -13.81
CA LYS A 399 -15.01 15.27 -14.01
C LYS A 399 -14.26 15.06 -12.70
N ALA A 400 -14.24 16.07 -11.84
CA ALA A 400 -13.49 16.03 -10.58
C ALA A 400 -14.25 15.31 -9.47
N MET A 401 -15.57 15.32 -9.48
CA MET A 401 -16.40 14.75 -8.42
C MET A 401 -17.62 13.95 -8.96
N PRO A 402 -17.44 13.02 -9.92
CA PRO A 402 -18.55 12.28 -10.51
C PRO A 402 -19.27 11.37 -9.49
N PHE A 403 -18.60 10.97 -8.42
CA PHE A 403 -19.12 10.03 -7.42
C PHE A 403 -19.25 10.67 -6.04
N PHE A 404 -18.12 11.02 -5.42
CA PHE A 404 -18.04 11.57 -4.07
C PHE A 404 -17.73 13.06 -4.12
N LYS A 405 -18.15 13.79 -3.10
CA LYS A 405 -17.92 15.24 -3.02
C LYS A 405 -16.58 15.55 -2.32
N GLN A 406 -16.47 16.69 -1.65
CA GLN A 406 -15.22 17.20 -1.07
C GLN A 406 -15.41 17.82 0.31
N GLU A 407 -16.31 17.26 1.11
CA GLU A 407 -16.68 17.80 2.41
C GLU A 407 -15.51 17.83 3.39
N THR A 408 -14.55 16.90 3.26
CA THR A 408 -13.33 16.92 4.08
C THR A 408 -12.43 18.09 3.71
N LEU A 409 -12.23 18.39 2.40
CA LEU A 409 -11.48 19.58 1.98
C LEU A 409 -12.11 20.86 2.50
N ILE A 410 -13.45 20.97 2.41
CA ILE A 410 -14.21 22.13 2.91
C ILE A 410 -14.03 22.28 4.42
N SER A 411 -14.12 21.19 5.16
CA SER A 411 -13.95 21.22 6.62
C SER A 411 -12.52 21.58 7.04
N CYS A 412 -11.51 21.15 6.26
CA CYS A 412 -10.13 21.56 6.47
C CYS A 412 -9.94 23.05 6.20
N ASP A 413 -10.47 23.56 5.07
CA ASP A 413 -10.32 24.97 4.70
C ASP A 413 -10.98 25.90 5.72
N ALA A 414 -12.04 25.45 6.38
CA ALA A 414 -12.73 26.19 7.45
C ALA A 414 -11.94 26.24 8.77
N LYS A 415 -10.89 25.43 8.95
CA LYS A 415 -10.08 25.44 10.18
C LYS A 415 -9.26 26.73 10.32
N GLY A 416 -8.93 27.09 11.57
CA GLY A 416 -8.00 28.17 11.90
C GLY A 416 -6.54 27.82 11.58
N ASN A 417 -5.61 28.50 12.24
CA ASN A 417 -4.19 28.20 12.15
C ASN A 417 -3.75 27.23 13.28
N LEU A 418 -2.49 26.77 13.23
CA LEU A 418 -1.91 25.85 14.21
C LEU A 418 -1.72 26.46 15.62
N GLU A 419 -1.95 27.77 15.77
CA GLU A 419 -1.92 28.44 17.09
C GLU A 419 -3.25 28.33 17.84
N SER A 420 -4.31 27.86 17.20
CA SER A 420 -5.64 27.76 17.81
C SER A 420 -5.64 26.75 18.98
N LYS A 421 -6.47 27.06 19.99
CA LYS A 421 -6.60 26.21 21.18
C LYS A 421 -7.11 24.81 20.82
N GLU A 422 -8.06 24.71 19.90
CA GLU A 422 -8.62 23.43 19.43
C GLU A 422 -7.53 22.50 18.92
N TYR A 423 -6.62 23.01 18.07
CA TYR A 423 -5.50 22.23 17.56
C TYR A 423 -4.53 21.79 18.65
N LYS A 424 -4.11 22.73 19.52
CA LYS A 424 -3.15 22.44 20.61
C LYS A 424 -3.68 21.41 21.62
N ASP A 425 -4.95 21.51 21.96
CA ASP A 425 -5.62 20.53 22.85
C ASP A 425 -5.70 19.16 22.18
N ALA A 426 -6.09 19.10 20.90
CA ALA A 426 -6.15 17.87 20.11
C ALA A 426 -4.76 17.23 20.00
N LEU A 427 -3.72 18.01 19.67
CA LEU A 427 -2.34 17.53 19.56
C LEU A 427 -1.85 16.94 20.89
N THR A 428 -2.08 17.66 22.00
CA THR A 428 -1.71 17.18 23.33
C THR A 428 -2.40 15.85 23.65
N LYS A 429 -3.69 15.73 23.34
CA LYS A 429 -4.47 14.51 23.55
C LYS A 429 -3.97 13.36 22.70
N SER A 430 -3.80 13.55 21.39
CA SER A 430 -3.38 12.49 20.47
C SER A 430 -1.98 11.96 20.80
N LEU A 431 -1.04 12.83 21.15
CA LEU A 431 0.32 12.45 21.52
C LEU A 431 0.39 11.60 22.81
N THR A 432 -0.68 11.48 23.59
CA THR A 432 -0.75 10.51 24.70
C THR A 432 -0.66 9.06 24.20
N SER A 433 -0.95 8.80 22.92
CA SER A 433 -0.74 7.50 22.26
C SER A 433 0.68 6.97 22.46
N ARG A 434 1.70 7.85 22.44
CA ARG A 434 3.09 7.49 22.70
C ARG A 434 3.29 6.85 24.08
N SER A 435 2.73 7.48 25.11
CA SER A 435 2.81 6.97 26.49
C SER A 435 1.96 5.72 26.70
N ILE A 436 0.79 5.62 26.06
CA ILE A 436 -0.06 4.42 26.10
C ILE A 436 0.73 3.22 25.61
N ILE A 437 1.34 3.31 24.41
CA ILE A 437 2.10 2.21 23.81
C ILE A 437 3.35 1.90 24.64
N THR A 438 4.14 2.92 25.00
CA THR A 438 5.40 2.74 25.72
C THR A 438 5.16 2.12 27.10
N ASN A 439 4.12 2.55 27.82
CA ASN A 439 3.77 2.01 29.13
C ASN A 439 3.26 0.56 29.03
N LEU A 440 2.43 0.26 28.01
CA LEU A 440 1.96 -1.10 27.74
C LEU A 440 3.15 -2.04 27.48
N MET A 441 4.06 -1.63 26.59
CA MET A 441 5.24 -2.42 26.24
C MET A 441 6.15 -2.63 27.45
N LYS A 442 6.36 -1.60 28.26
CA LYS A 442 7.16 -1.70 29.49
C LYS A 442 6.52 -2.60 30.54
N LEU A 443 5.20 -2.43 30.79
CA LEU A 443 4.44 -3.20 31.79
C LEU A 443 4.53 -4.71 31.50
N HIS A 444 4.36 -5.10 30.26
CA HIS A 444 4.37 -6.50 29.83
C HIS A 444 5.72 -6.99 29.28
N GLN A 445 6.75 -6.14 29.30
CA GLN A 445 8.09 -6.42 28.75
C GLN A 445 8.03 -6.90 27.29
N LEU A 446 7.26 -6.20 26.45
CA LEU A 446 7.03 -6.58 25.06
C LEU A 446 8.14 -6.09 24.13
N ASP A 447 8.48 -6.91 23.13
CA ASP A 447 9.34 -6.52 22.01
C ASP A 447 8.50 -5.91 20.86
N ALA A 448 7.25 -6.36 20.68
CA ALA A 448 6.30 -5.83 19.73
C ALA A 448 4.86 -6.08 20.18
N VAL A 449 3.92 -5.31 19.61
CA VAL A 449 2.47 -5.59 19.68
C VAL A 449 1.99 -6.00 18.30
N THR A 450 1.07 -6.97 18.22
CA THR A 450 0.57 -7.55 16.96
C THR A 450 -0.94 -7.66 16.93
N GLY A 451 -1.49 -7.65 15.73
CA GLY A 451 -2.90 -7.85 15.43
C GLY A 451 -3.11 -8.04 13.93
N VAL A 452 -4.35 -8.23 13.52
CA VAL A 452 -4.74 -8.27 12.10
C VAL A 452 -4.58 -6.87 11.51
N THR A 453 -3.83 -6.73 10.42
CA THR A 453 -3.54 -5.41 9.83
C THR A 453 -4.82 -4.72 9.36
N ASN A 454 -5.64 -5.43 8.59
CA ASN A 454 -6.88 -4.91 8.02
C ASN A 454 -7.84 -6.09 7.76
N GLY A 455 -9.14 -5.81 7.70
CA GLY A 455 -10.12 -6.79 7.22
C GLY A 455 -9.94 -7.09 5.72
N LEU A 456 -10.82 -7.92 5.17
CA LEU A 456 -10.76 -8.30 3.75
C LEU A 456 -10.98 -7.09 2.83
N ALA A 457 -10.40 -7.13 1.64
CA ALA A 457 -10.68 -6.15 0.60
C ALA A 457 -12.19 -6.07 0.32
N CYS A 458 -12.80 -4.88 0.49
CA CYS A 458 -14.21 -4.66 0.22
C CYS A 458 -14.47 -4.52 -1.29
N CYS A 459 -15.74 -4.62 -1.70
CA CYS A 459 -16.13 -4.37 -3.09
C CYS A 459 -15.84 -2.92 -3.48
N ILE A 460 -15.53 -2.69 -4.75
CA ILE A 460 -15.54 -1.34 -5.31
C ILE A 460 -16.99 -0.86 -5.34
N ASP A 461 -17.29 0.19 -4.58
CA ASP A 461 -18.62 0.80 -4.53
C ASP A 461 -18.48 2.32 -4.73
N LEU A 462 -18.74 2.77 -5.96
CA LEU A 462 -18.64 4.18 -6.34
C LEU A 462 -19.88 5.00 -5.92
N ILE A 463 -20.84 4.41 -5.22
CA ILE A 463 -22.05 5.06 -4.72
C ILE A 463 -21.99 5.23 -3.21
N ASN A 464 -21.69 4.14 -2.48
CA ASN A 464 -21.71 4.15 -1.01
C ASN A 464 -20.31 4.34 -0.41
N GLY A 465 -19.25 4.05 -1.16
CA GLY A 465 -17.88 4.09 -0.70
C GLY A 465 -17.45 2.82 0.03
N ASP A 466 -16.28 2.87 0.67
CA ASP A 466 -15.74 1.77 1.45
C ASP A 466 -16.58 1.51 2.71
N TYR A 467 -16.71 0.25 3.08
CA TYR A 467 -17.36 -0.18 4.31
C TYR A 467 -16.35 -0.88 5.23
N ASN A 468 -16.62 -0.79 6.54
CA ASN A 468 -15.79 -1.42 7.56
C ASN A 468 -15.82 -2.94 7.44
N THR A 469 -14.67 -3.56 7.32
CA THR A 469 -14.48 -5.02 7.20
C THR A 469 -14.02 -5.69 8.51
N GLY A 470 -14.06 -4.96 9.62
CA GLY A 470 -14.03 -5.49 10.99
C GLY A 470 -12.68 -5.46 11.69
N PHE A 471 -11.57 -5.27 11.00
CA PHE A 471 -10.23 -5.23 11.61
C PHE A 471 -9.45 -4.00 11.11
N SER A 472 -8.70 -3.37 12.01
CA SER A 472 -7.70 -2.33 11.71
C SER A 472 -6.67 -2.27 12.83
N PHE A 473 -5.39 -2.12 12.49
CA PHE A 473 -4.30 -2.04 13.47
C PHE A 473 -3.32 -0.89 13.17
N SER A 474 -3.68 0.07 12.33
CA SER A 474 -2.77 1.15 11.92
C SER A 474 -2.65 2.28 12.92
N SER A 475 -3.76 2.69 13.53
CA SER A 475 -3.85 3.90 14.35
C SER A 475 -2.88 3.98 15.54
N PRO A 476 -2.52 2.88 16.24
CA PRO A 476 -1.50 2.95 17.29
C PRO A 476 -0.17 3.53 16.79
N ALA A 477 0.32 3.02 15.68
CA ALA A 477 1.59 3.46 15.09
C ALA A 477 1.47 4.80 14.36
N ALA A 478 0.30 5.10 13.79
CA ALA A 478 0.01 6.36 13.11
C ALA A 478 0.07 7.53 14.10
N MET A 479 -0.80 7.56 15.10
CA MET A 479 -0.91 8.65 16.09
C MET A 479 0.37 8.86 16.90
N SER A 480 1.10 7.78 17.21
CA SER A 480 2.36 7.86 17.96
C SER A 480 3.55 8.29 17.11
N GLY A 481 3.46 8.13 15.79
CA GLY A 481 4.58 8.26 14.87
C GLY A 481 5.57 7.08 14.94
N PHE A 482 5.20 5.96 15.57
CA PHE A 482 6.04 4.78 15.78
C PHE A 482 6.06 3.85 14.56
N PRO A 483 7.06 2.94 14.45
CA PRO A 483 7.16 2.07 13.29
C PRO A 483 6.13 0.95 13.30
N HIS A 484 5.72 0.54 12.11
CA HIS A 484 4.76 -0.52 11.87
C HIS A 484 5.16 -1.32 10.63
N ILE A 485 5.10 -2.64 10.72
CA ILE A 485 5.30 -3.54 9.58
C ILE A 485 4.13 -4.51 9.47
N THR A 486 3.61 -4.70 8.25
CA THR A 486 2.66 -5.77 7.92
C THR A 486 3.33 -6.84 7.09
N VAL A 487 2.93 -8.10 7.30
CA VAL A 487 3.42 -9.28 6.56
C VAL A 487 2.21 -10.14 6.18
N PRO A 488 2.21 -10.83 5.04
CA PRO A 488 1.13 -11.75 4.67
C PRO A 488 0.88 -12.81 5.75
N MET A 489 -0.37 -12.93 6.21
CA MET A 489 -0.80 -13.89 7.22
C MET A 489 -1.49 -15.12 6.63
N GLY A 490 -2.15 -14.96 5.51
CA GLY A 490 -2.90 -16.01 4.82
C GLY A 490 -3.96 -15.46 3.89
N PHE A 491 -4.91 -16.31 3.53
CA PHE A 491 -5.97 -15.98 2.57
C PHE A 491 -7.32 -16.46 3.07
N VAL A 492 -8.36 -15.66 2.83
CA VAL A 492 -9.76 -16.03 2.97
C VAL A 492 -10.40 -15.89 1.60
N HIS A 493 -10.88 -16.99 1.01
CA HIS A 493 -11.48 -17.02 -0.32
C HIS A 493 -10.63 -16.29 -1.39
N SER A 494 -9.31 -16.55 -1.42
CA SER A 494 -8.34 -15.90 -2.33
C SER A 494 -8.05 -14.42 -2.04
N LEU A 495 -8.63 -13.81 -1.01
CA LEU A 495 -8.28 -12.46 -0.57
C LEU A 495 -7.20 -12.52 0.52
N PRO A 496 -6.09 -11.78 0.36
CA PRO A 496 -5.02 -11.73 1.35
C PRO A 496 -5.47 -11.09 2.66
N VAL A 497 -4.85 -11.55 3.75
CA VAL A 497 -4.93 -10.93 5.07
C VAL A 497 -3.50 -10.77 5.61
N GLY A 498 -3.19 -9.63 6.22
CA GLY A 498 -1.90 -9.33 6.84
C GLY A 498 -1.92 -9.41 8.35
N ILE A 499 -0.77 -9.74 8.93
CA ILE A 499 -0.47 -9.58 10.35
C ILE A 499 0.47 -8.38 10.54
N SER A 500 0.16 -7.54 11.50
CA SER A 500 0.89 -6.33 11.87
C SER A 500 1.82 -6.56 13.05
N PHE A 501 2.96 -5.88 13.03
CA PHE A 501 3.84 -5.73 14.20
C PHE A 501 4.18 -4.25 14.35
N CYS A 502 3.97 -3.67 15.53
CA CYS A 502 4.38 -2.31 15.87
C CYS A 502 5.20 -2.30 17.17
N SER A 503 6.03 -1.29 17.34
CA SER A 503 6.92 -1.12 18.49
C SER A 503 7.13 0.38 18.78
N THR A 504 8.06 0.73 19.66
CA THR A 504 8.42 2.11 19.95
C THR A 504 9.30 2.71 18.85
N ALA A 505 9.45 4.05 18.86
CA ALA A 505 10.21 4.80 17.86
C ALA A 505 11.61 4.23 17.63
N TYR A 506 12.04 4.19 16.36
CA TYR A 506 13.35 3.73 15.90
C TYR A 506 13.68 2.26 16.23
N ASN A 507 12.65 1.44 16.50
CA ASN A 507 12.82 -0.01 16.73
C ASN A 507 12.58 -0.86 15.45
N GLU A 508 12.74 -0.25 14.26
CA GLU A 508 12.66 -0.96 12.97
C GLU A 508 13.60 -2.17 12.91
N PRO A 509 14.83 -2.15 13.46
CA PRO A 509 15.69 -3.32 13.49
C PRO A 509 15.06 -4.55 14.13
N ALA A 510 14.42 -4.39 15.29
CA ALA A 510 13.75 -5.48 15.98
C ALA A 510 12.49 -5.95 15.23
N LEU A 511 11.68 -5.00 14.73
CA LEU A 511 10.48 -5.32 13.95
C LEU A 511 10.81 -6.08 12.67
N LEU A 512 11.86 -5.68 11.95
CA LEU A 512 12.33 -6.38 10.75
C LEU A 512 12.80 -7.80 11.07
N GLY A 513 13.52 -8.00 12.18
CA GLY A 513 13.91 -9.33 12.63
C GLY A 513 12.70 -10.22 12.92
N ILE A 514 11.72 -9.71 13.67
CA ILE A 514 10.46 -10.41 14.01
C ILE A 514 9.68 -10.76 12.73
N ALA A 515 9.47 -9.77 11.86
CA ALA A 515 8.71 -9.93 10.61
C ALA A 515 9.39 -10.90 9.65
N TYR A 516 10.71 -10.84 9.52
CA TYR A 516 11.49 -11.76 8.70
C TYR A 516 11.42 -13.21 9.23
N ALA A 517 11.60 -13.40 10.53
CA ALA A 517 11.50 -14.74 11.14
C ALA A 517 10.08 -15.32 10.94
N TYR A 518 9.03 -14.50 11.08
CA TYR A 518 7.65 -14.92 10.80
C TYR A 518 7.46 -15.26 9.32
N GLU A 519 7.91 -14.39 8.40
CA GLU A 519 7.82 -14.61 6.94
C GLU A 519 8.47 -15.94 6.54
N GLN A 520 9.72 -16.19 7.00
CA GLN A 520 10.48 -17.40 6.67
C GLN A 520 9.82 -18.68 7.20
N ALA A 521 9.17 -18.60 8.37
CA ALA A 521 8.46 -19.74 8.97
C ALA A 521 7.08 -19.99 8.35
N SER A 522 6.36 -18.93 7.95
CA SER A 522 4.97 -19.02 7.50
C SER A 522 4.81 -19.16 5.99
N LYS A 523 5.62 -18.46 5.20
CA LYS A 523 5.64 -18.44 3.72
C LYS A 523 4.25 -18.25 3.10
N LYS A 524 3.49 -17.23 3.59
CA LYS A 524 2.08 -17.05 3.24
C LYS A 524 1.83 -16.19 2.00
N ARG A 525 2.87 -15.62 1.38
CA ARG A 525 2.72 -14.89 0.11
C ARG A 525 2.32 -15.86 -1.02
N MET A 526 1.32 -15.47 -1.82
CA MET A 526 0.98 -16.08 -3.11
C MET A 526 0.78 -14.98 -4.15
N LYS A 527 1.16 -15.21 -5.41
CA LYS A 527 0.94 -14.27 -6.49
C LYS A 527 -0.54 -14.17 -6.85
N PRO A 528 -1.03 -12.99 -7.30
CA PRO A 528 -2.42 -12.84 -7.74
C PRO A 528 -2.68 -13.55 -9.06
N THR A 529 -3.94 -13.94 -9.26
CA THR A 529 -4.43 -14.66 -10.46
C THR A 529 -5.43 -13.87 -11.29
N PHE A 530 -5.71 -12.63 -10.91
CA PHE A 530 -6.60 -11.69 -11.62
C PHE A 530 -8.02 -12.21 -11.83
N LYS A 531 -8.59 -12.90 -10.82
CA LYS A 531 -9.97 -13.37 -10.86
C LYS A 531 -10.93 -12.19 -11.04
N GLN A 532 -11.93 -12.34 -11.91
CA GLN A 532 -12.89 -11.25 -12.18
C GLN A 532 -13.80 -10.98 -10.97
N ASN A 533 -14.26 -12.05 -10.30
CA ASN A 533 -15.12 -12.00 -9.12
C ASN A 533 -15.03 -13.31 -8.32
N PHE A 534 -15.80 -13.42 -7.22
CA PHE A 534 -15.86 -14.65 -6.41
C PHE A 534 -16.48 -15.85 -7.10
N LEU A 535 -17.40 -15.62 -8.04
CA LEU A 535 -18.11 -16.71 -8.72
C LEU A 535 -17.18 -17.45 -9.69
N GLY A 536 -15.99 -16.86 -9.94
CA GLY A 536 -14.93 -17.49 -10.75
C GLY A 536 -15.31 -17.61 -12.22
N ASP A 537 -14.52 -18.41 -12.94
CA ASP A 537 -14.70 -18.68 -14.37
C ASP A 537 -15.83 -19.70 -14.64
N SER A 538 -16.82 -19.79 -13.75
CA SER A 538 -17.96 -20.70 -13.85
C SER A 538 -19.18 -20.00 -14.48
N ILE A 539 -18.96 -19.28 -15.57
CA ILE A 539 -20.02 -18.97 -16.54
C ILE A 539 -19.48 -19.26 -17.93
#